data_96b803176c977ad3535267aed2fefd33
#
_entry.id   96b803176c977ad3535267aed2fefd33
#
_cell.length_a   1.000
_cell.length_b   1.000
_cell.length_c   1.000
_cell.angle_alpha   90.00
_cell.angle_beta   90.00
_cell.angle_gamma   90.00
#
_symmetry.space_group_name_H-M   'P 1'
#
loop_
_entity.id
_entity.type
_entity.pdbx_description
1 polymer ?
#
loop_
_entity_poly.entity_id
_entity_poly.type
_entity_poly.pdbx_seq_one_letter_code
_entity_poly.pdbx_strand_id
1 'polypeptide(L)'
;MRILFLLFSLTFYLPGYSQRSETVYRTKGDSIQNYYKVLIPDTVSKGLLVIIGGFCGTPIDVMQETKLPETAVKAGYTVVIPYLVDDCSTIDSKNLYQTRLESVIPEVIKSYNIPKDKFIIGGQSLGGHRAMFYTEQAYKANNEKIIKPNAVFGVDPPLNMKRLWDTFTYLLRINFSEISIEESREQLRRFRIMYGGSPSQFPKNYEVASSYYPDAKDGGNAKYLKSVPVRLYCDPDINWIIENRRGSYATMNATDLSGCISQLKLLGNKNAEFVTCLGKGFKPDGTRHPHYFSMLDPEEFILWANKLLEIK
;
A
#
# COMPACT_ATOMS: atom_id res chain seq x y z
N MET A 1 42.21 -58.07 15.95
CA MET A 1 40.76 -57.84 15.74
C MET A 1 40.56 -56.34 15.60
N ARG A 2 40.47 -55.88 14.37
CA ARG A 2 40.24 -54.42 14.07
C ARG A 2 38.75 -54.23 13.81
N ILE A 3 38.08 -53.45 14.66
CA ILE A 3 36.66 -53.10 14.53
C ILE A 3 36.59 -51.86 13.63
N LEU A 4 35.98 -52.02 12.46
CA LEU A 4 35.72 -50.92 11.50
C LEU A 4 34.40 -50.27 11.87
N PHE A 5 34.43 -49.02 12.35
CA PHE A 5 33.24 -48.21 12.55
C PHE A 5 32.83 -47.57 11.21
N LEU A 6 31.72 -48.05 10.63
CA LEU A 6 31.06 -47.39 9.51
C LEU A 6 30.20 -46.24 10.06
N LEU A 7 30.64 -45.00 9.83
CA LEU A 7 29.80 -43.80 10.04
C LEU A 7 28.81 -43.69 8.87
N PHE A 8 27.53 -43.96 9.15
CA PHE A 8 26.44 -43.64 8.26
C PHE A 8 26.12 -42.14 8.42
N SER A 9 26.53 -41.29 7.45
CA SER A 9 26.07 -39.89 7.37
C SER A 9 24.66 -39.86 6.76
N LEU A 10 23.66 -39.67 7.60
CA LEU A 10 22.29 -39.32 7.15
C LEU A 10 22.29 -37.87 6.63
N THR A 11 22.36 -37.70 5.33
CA THR A 11 22.06 -36.39 4.69
C THR A 11 20.55 -36.17 4.70
N PHE A 12 20.09 -35.35 5.63
CA PHE A 12 18.74 -34.83 5.56
C PHE A 12 18.66 -33.86 4.38
N TYR A 13 18.04 -34.27 3.28
CA TYR A 13 17.54 -33.37 2.25
C TYR A 13 16.35 -32.61 2.86
N LEU A 14 16.59 -31.42 3.38
CA LEU A 14 15.52 -30.46 3.58
C LEU A 14 15.09 -29.99 2.17
N PRO A 15 13.84 -30.22 1.74
CA PRO A 15 13.36 -29.63 0.51
C PRO A 15 13.42 -28.10 0.70
N GLY A 16 14.37 -27.46 0.05
CA GLY A 16 14.38 -26.00 -0.06
C GLY A 16 13.11 -25.59 -0.80
N TYR A 17 12.14 -25.03 -0.10
CA TYR A 17 11.00 -24.38 -0.72
C TYR A 17 11.53 -23.16 -1.49
N SER A 18 11.85 -23.37 -2.76
CA SER A 18 12.16 -22.29 -3.67
C SER A 18 10.84 -21.64 -4.06
N GLN A 19 10.50 -20.54 -3.41
CA GLN A 19 9.33 -19.75 -3.73
C GLN A 19 9.41 -19.32 -5.22
N ARG A 20 8.48 -19.80 -6.05
CA ARG A 20 8.45 -19.46 -7.47
C ARG A 20 8.09 -17.98 -7.61
N SER A 21 8.95 -17.20 -8.26
CA SER A 21 8.69 -15.79 -8.55
C SER A 21 9.11 -15.43 -9.96
N GLU A 22 8.37 -14.50 -10.54
CA GLU A 22 8.60 -13.98 -11.90
C GLU A 22 8.63 -12.45 -11.86
N THR A 23 9.42 -11.84 -12.73
CA THR A 23 9.38 -10.38 -12.98
C THR A 23 8.91 -10.16 -14.39
N VAL A 24 7.82 -9.41 -14.55
CA VAL A 24 7.19 -9.13 -15.84
C VAL A 24 7.44 -7.68 -16.22
N TYR A 25 8.28 -7.47 -17.22
CA TYR A 25 8.57 -6.14 -17.79
C TYR A 25 7.53 -5.82 -18.85
N ARG A 26 6.93 -4.64 -18.77
CA ARG A 26 5.84 -4.23 -19.65
C ARG A 26 6.29 -3.34 -20.81
N THR A 27 7.48 -2.75 -20.68
CA THR A 27 8.10 -1.94 -21.73
C THR A 27 9.26 -2.72 -22.35
N LYS A 28 9.23 -2.95 -23.65
CA LYS A 28 10.27 -3.71 -24.35
C LYS A 28 11.61 -2.97 -24.26
N GLY A 29 12.64 -3.66 -23.76
CA GLY A 29 13.99 -3.10 -23.61
C GLY A 29 14.20 -2.30 -22.33
N ASP A 30 13.17 -2.14 -21.48
CA ASP A 30 13.27 -1.46 -20.20
C ASP A 30 13.16 -2.48 -19.05
N SER A 31 14.22 -2.62 -18.27
CA SER A 31 14.33 -3.56 -17.17
C SER A 31 14.21 -2.91 -15.78
N ILE A 32 14.00 -1.60 -15.72
CA ILE A 32 14.00 -0.86 -14.44
C ILE A 32 12.69 -0.09 -14.18
N GLN A 33 11.81 -0.02 -15.16
CA GLN A 33 10.58 0.78 -15.11
C GLN A 33 9.39 -0.02 -15.62
N ASN A 34 8.18 0.34 -15.18
CA ASN A 34 6.91 -0.23 -15.63
C ASN A 34 6.92 -1.77 -15.67
N TYR A 35 7.19 -2.37 -14.52
CA TYR A 35 7.21 -3.83 -14.32
C TYR A 35 6.44 -4.21 -13.06
N TYR A 36 6.20 -5.49 -12.89
CA TYR A 36 5.70 -6.05 -11.64
C TYR A 36 6.38 -7.38 -11.32
N LYS A 37 6.51 -7.68 -10.03
CA LYS A 37 6.95 -8.98 -9.54
C LYS A 37 5.73 -9.79 -9.14
N VAL A 38 5.71 -11.06 -9.56
CA VAL A 38 4.70 -12.04 -9.14
C VAL A 38 5.36 -13.09 -8.28
N LEU A 39 4.74 -13.40 -7.15
CA LEU A 39 5.10 -14.54 -6.31
C LEU A 39 3.94 -15.53 -6.39
N ILE A 40 4.25 -16.79 -6.67
CA ILE A 40 3.28 -17.82 -7.05
C ILE A 40 3.30 -18.90 -5.97
N PRO A 41 2.14 -19.28 -5.39
CA PRO A 41 2.07 -20.38 -4.44
C PRO A 41 2.32 -21.74 -5.14
N ASP A 42 2.82 -22.71 -4.39
CA ASP A 42 3.05 -24.09 -4.90
C ASP A 42 1.73 -24.85 -5.16
N THR A 43 0.61 -24.29 -4.73
CA THR A 43 -0.74 -24.84 -4.92
C THR A 43 -1.55 -23.99 -5.89
N VAL A 44 -2.77 -24.42 -6.21
CA VAL A 44 -3.72 -23.57 -6.94
C VAL A 44 -3.96 -22.29 -6.14
N SER A 45 -3.87 -21.13 -6.80
CA SER A 45 -4.05 -19.83 -6.16
C SER A 45 -5.44 -19.70 -5.53
N LYS A 46 -5.48 -19.36 -4.24
CA LYS A 46 -6.71 -19.11 -3.51
C LYS A 46 -7.26 -17.69 -3.72
N GLY A 47 -6.45 -16.78 -4.23
CA GLY A 47 -6.81 -15.40 -4.47
C GLY A 47 -5.61 -14.53 -4.88
N LEU A 48 -5.89 -13.28 -5.23
CA LEU A 48 -4.89 -12.27 -5.58
C LEU A 48 -4.69 -11.30 -4.42
N LEU A 49 -3.43 -11.06 -4.06
CA LEU A 49 -3.03 -9.98 -3.19
C LEU A 49 -2.11 -9.02 -3.95
N VAL A 50 -2.55 -7.79 -4.19
CA VAL A 50 -1.72 -6.73 -4.79
C VAL A 50 -1.16 -5.85 -3.68
N ILE A 51 0.18 -5.71 -3.61
CA ILE A 51 0.88 -4.92 -2.59
C ILE A 51 1.69 -3.82 -3.27
N ILE A 52 1.29 -2.57 -3.07
CA ILE A 52 1.92 -1.41 -3.70
C ILE A 52 2.90 -0.77 -2.72
N GLY A 53 4.15 -0.61 -3.14
CA GLY A 53 5.19 0.09 -2.38
C GLY A 53 4.89 1.57 -2.18
N GLY A 54 5.54 2.19 -1.22
CA GLY A 54 5.46 3.62 -0.95
C GLY A 54 5.96 4.48 -2.11
N PHE A 55 6.28 5.73 -1.81
CA PHE A 55 6.85 6.62 -2.82
C PHE A 55 8.16 6.04 -3.37
N CYS A 56 8.22 5.79 -4.69
CA CYS A 56 9.33 5.14 -5.37
C CYS A 56 9.66 3.71 -4.92
N GLY A 57 8.86 3.10 -4.06
CA GLY A 57 9.09 1.75 -3.55
C GLY A 57 9.02 0.70 -4.65
N THR A 58 10.12 0.01 -4.88
CA THR A 58 10.24 -1.10 -5.81
C THR A 58 9.73 -2.41 -5.20
N PRO A 59 9.53 -3.48 -5.98
CA PRO A 59 9.22 -4.80 -5.42
C PRO A 59 10.30 -5.32 -4.45
N ILE A 60 11.57 -4.94 -4.65
CA ILE A 60 12.66 -5.32 -3.74
C ILE A 60 12.48 -4.62 -2.39
N ASP A 61 12.18 -3.33 -2.41
CA ASP A 61 11.94 -2.56 -1.18
C ASP A 61 10.78 -3.14 -0.38
N VAL A 62 9.65 -3.44 -1.03
CA VAL A 62 8.50 -4.08 -0.36
C VAL A 62 8.88 -5.41 0.28
N MET A 63 9.65 -6.25 -0.41
CA MET A 63 10.13 -7.55 0.12
C MET A 63 11.08 -7.40 1.31
N GLN A 64 11.81 -6.27 1.40
CA GLN A 64 12.70 -5.96 2.53
C GLN A 64 11.94 -5.34 3.70
N GLU A 65 10.91 -4.56 3.43
CA GLU A 65 10.17 -3.79 4.43
C GLU A 65 9.14 -4.63 5.20
N THR A 66 8.63 -5.71 4.60
CA THR A 66 7.60 -6.55 5.23
C THR A 66 7.70 -8.01 4.80
N LYS A 67 7.32 -8.90 5.70
CA LYS A 67 7.16 -10.34 5.40
C LYS A 67 5.79 -10.69 4.80
N LEU A 68 4.92 -9.71 4.59
CA LEU A 68 3.57 -9.94 4.06
C LEU A 68 3.55 -10.70 2.72
N PRO A 69 4.41 -10.39 1.71
CA PRO A 69 4.41 -11.14 0.46
C PRO A 69 4.71 -12.63 0.65
N GLU A 70 5.73 -12.96 1.45
CA GLU A 70 6.14 -14.34 1.71
C GLU A 70 5.06 -15.11 2.49
N THR A 71 4.47 -14.48 3.52
CA THR A 71 3.39 -15.05 4.33
C THR A 71 2.14 -15.31 3.50
N ALA A 72 1.78 -14.38 2.61
CA ALA A 72 0.62 -14.51 1.73
C ALA A 72 0.78 -15.67 0.73
N VAL A 73 1.97 -15.82 0.14
CA VAL A 73 2.23 -16.95 -0.78
C VAL A 73 2.16 -18.28 -0.04
N LYS A 74 2.73 -18.40 1.16
CA LYS A 74 2.60 -19.61 2.00
C LYS A 74 1.13 -19.92 2.35
N ALA A 75 0.30 -18.90 2.50
CA ALA A 75 -1.14 -19.04 2.72
C ALA A 75 -1.93 -19.40 1.44
N GLY A 76 -1.28 -19.43 0.27
CA GLY A 76 -1.88 -19.84 -1.01
C GLY A 76 -2.33 -18.68 -1.89
N TYR A 77 -1.97 -17.44 -1.60
CA TYR A 77 -2.25 -16.30 -2.48
C TYR A 77 -1.19 -16.16 -3.58
N THR A 78 -1.61 -15.79 -4.78
CA THR A 78 -0.70 -15.15 -5.74
C THR A 78 -0.52 -13.70 -5.32
N VAL A 79 0.73 -13.28 -5.17
CA VAL A 79 1.08 -11.93 -4.76
C VAL A 79 1.66 -11.16 -5.93
N VAL A 80 1.18 -9.94 -6.15
CA VAL A 80 1.72 -9.03 -7.17
C VAL A 80 2.21 -7.75 -6.50
N ILE A 81 3.45 -7.40 -6.81
CA ILE A 81 4.08 -6.17 -6.33
C ILE A 81 4.41 -5.31 -7.55
N PRO A 82 3.57 -4.31 -7.87
CA PRO A 82 3.72 -3.51 -9.08
C PRO A 82 4.66 -2.31 -8.86
N TYR A 83 5.50 -2.04 -9.86
CA TYR A 83 6.28 -0.81 -10.01
C TYR A 83 5.97 -0.19 -11.37
N LEU A 84 4.83 0.51 -11.45
CA LEU A 84 4.22 0.97 -12.69
C LEU A 84 4.50 2.46 -12.95
N VAL A 85 5.73 2.90 -12.71
CA VAL A 85 6.22 4.25 -12.98
C VAL A 85 7.19 4.24 -14.16
N ASP A 86 7.35 5.36 -14.86
CA ASP A 86 8.36 5.52 -15.88
C ASP A 86 9.69 5.95 -15.25
N ASP A 87 9.61 6.83 -14.26
CA ASP A 87 10.73 7.28 -13.44
C ASP A 87 10.17 7.77 -12.10
N CYS A 88 10.88 7.50 -11.01
CA CYS A 88 10.53 7.96 -9.70
C CYS A 88 10.43 9.50 -9.60
N SER A 89 11.26 10.23 -10.35
CA SER A 89 11.20 11.68 -10.43
C SER A 89 9.99 12.20 -11.21
N THR A 90 9.40 11.36 -12.08
CA THR A 90 8.27 11.75 -12.92
C THR A 90 7.02 12.01 -12.08
N ILE A 91 6.37 13.12 -12.37
CA ILE A 91 5.10 13.47 -11.74
C ILE A 91 3.96 12.84 -12.53
N ASP A 92 3.20 11.97 -11.88
CA ASP A 92 2.06 11.26 -12.48
C ASP A 92 0.81 12.14 -12.62
N SER A 93 0.93 13.25 -13.36
CA SER A 93 -0.17 14.19 -13.58
C SER A 93 -1.30 13.64 -14.46
N LYS A 94 -1.08 12.51 -15.12
CA LYS A 94 -2.05 11.85 -16.02
C LYS A 94 -2.65 10.58 -15.42
N ASN A 95 -2.40 10.29 -14.15
CA ASN A 95 -2.84 9.06 -13.48
C ASN A 95 -2.44 7.77 -14.24
N LEU A 96 -1.24 7.76 -14.82
CA LEU A 96 -0.73 6.61 -15.58
C LEU A 96 -0.62 5.36 -14.70
N TYR A 97 -0.26 5.53 -13.43
CA TYR A 97 -0.20 4.42 -12.49
C TYR A 97 -1.54 3.72 -12.36
N GLN A 98 -2.62 4.48 -12.20
CA GLN A 98 -4.00 3.96 -12.14
C GLN A 98 -4.34 3.18 -13.41
N THR A 99 -4.14 3.79 -14.59
CA THR A 99 -4.42 3.15 -15.88
C THR A 99 -3.63 1.86 -16.08
N ARG A 100 -2.37 1.84 -15.63
CA ARG A 100 -1.52 0.65 -15.69
C ARG A 100 -2.00 -0.44 -14.73
N LEU A 101 -2.43 -0.10 -13.51
CA LEU A 101 -3.06 -1.07 -12.60
C LEU A 101 -4.32 -1.70 -13.20
N GLU A 102 -5.17 -0.90 -13.82
CA GLU A 102 -6.39 -1.38 -14.50
C GLU A 102 -6.09 -2.37 -15.62
N SER A 103 -4.90 -2.31 -16.22
CA SER A 103 -4.41 -3.24 -17.23
C SER A 103 -3.71 -4.47 -16.62
N VAL A 104 -2.88 -4.28 -15.60
CA VAL A 104 -2.10 -5.35 -14.95
C VAL A 104 -2.99 -6.36 -14.22
N ILE A 105 -3.99 -5.90 -13.49
CA ILE A 105 -4.81 -6.78 -12.65
C ILE A 105 -5.55 -7.84 -13.47
N PRO A 106 -6.28 -7.51 -14.55
CA PRO A 106 -6.91 -8.51 -15.42
C PRO A 106 -5.90 -9.44 -16.10
N GLU A 107 -4.74 -8.91 -16.52
CA GLU A 107 -3.66 -9.68 -17.13
C GLU A 107 -3.15 -10.76 -16.16
N VAL A 108 -2.85 -10.40 -14.93
CA VAL A 108 -2.37 -11.33 -13.90
C VAL A 108 -3.43 -12.38 -13.57
N ILE A 109 -4.67 -11.96 -13.34
CA ILE A 109 -5.78 -12.88 -13.04
C ILE A 109 -5.91 -13.95 -14.12
N LYS A 110 -5.82 -13.53 -15.39
CA LYS A 110 -5.90 -14.45 -16.54
C LYS A 110 -4.66 -15.34 -16.63
N SER A 111 -3.46 -14.76 -16.53
CA SER A 111 -2.19 -15.49 -16.74
C SER A 111 -1.93 -16.55 -15.68
N TYR A 112 -2.37 -16.33 -14.45
CA TYR A 112 -2.15 -17.23 -13.32
C TYR A 112 -3.43 -17.96 -12.87
N ASN A 113 -4.51 -17.88 -13.65
CA ASN A 113 -5.79 -18.55 -13.41
C ASN A 113 -6.33 -18.30 -11.98
N ILE A 114 -6.36 -17.04 -11.57
CA ILE A 114 -6.76 -16.62 -10.22
C ILE A 114 -8.29 -16.42 -10.18
N PRO A 115 -8.99 -16.80 -9.09
CA PRO A 115 -10.40 -16.47 -8.90
C PRO A 115 -10.63 -14.96 -8.90
N LYS A 116 -11.49 -14.46 -9.80
CA LYS A 116 -11.77 -13.02 -9.96
C LYS A 116 -12.44 -12.37 -8.75
N ASP A 117 -13.16 -13.18 -7.99
CA ASP A 117 -13.91 -12.82 -6.78
C ASP A 117 -13.11 -12.98 -5.50
N LYS A 118 -11.81 -13.18 -5.58
CA LYS A 118 -10.87 -13.34 -4.46
C LYS A 118 -9.69 -12.39 -4.63
N PHE A 119 -9.95 -11.07 -4.53
CA PHE A 119 -8.95 -10.04 -4.80
C PHE A 119 -8.88 -8.99 -3.67
N ILE A 120 -7.69 -8.80 -3.12
CA ILE A 120 -7.38 -7.75 -2.14
C ILE A 120 -6.25 -6.88 -2.69
N ILE A 121 -6.36 -5.58 -2.50
CA ILE A 121 -5.34 -4.61 -2.88
C ILE A 121 -4.97 -3.73 -1.69
N GLY A 122 -3.70 -3.37 -1.57
CA GLY A 122 -3.25 -2.45 -0.54
C GLY A 122 -1.81 -2.02 -0.74
N GLY A 123 -1.27 -1.33 0.25
CA GLY A 123 0.10 -0.88 0.21
C GLY A 123 0.47 0.08 1.33
N GLN A 124 1.71 0.57 1.29
CA GLN A 124 2.26 1.48 2.28
C GLN A 124 2.31 2.90 1.71
N SER A 125 2.03 3.91 2.56
CA SER A 125 2.19 5.33 2.20
C SER A 125 1.43 5.68 0.91
N LEU A 126 2.11 6.24 -0.10
CA LEU A 126 1.54 6.51 -1.42
C LEU A 126 0.96 5.25 -2.09
N GLY A 127 1.54 4.07 -1.85
CA GLY A 127 1.00 2.80 -2.34
C GLY A 127 -0.36 2.48 -1.75
N GLY A 128 -0.55 2.72 -0.46
CA GLY A 128 -1.85 2.59 0.19
C GLY A 128 -2.88 3.60 -0.35
N HIS A 129 -2.47 4.84 -0.61
CA HIS A 129 -3.31 5.83 -1.27
C HIS A 129 -3.73 5.37 -2.69
N ARG A 130 -2.79 4.85 -3.49
CA ARG A 130 -3.08 4.31 -4.84
C ARG A 130 -4.06 3.12 -4.79
N ALA A 131 -3.91 2.25 -3.80
CA ALA A 131 -4.82 1.13 -3.60
C ALA A 131 -6.25 1.59 -3.23
N MET A 132 -6.38 2.57 -2.33
CA MET A 132 -7.65 3.19 -2.00
C MET A 132 -8.27 3.84 -3.24
N PHE A 133 -7.51 4.65 -3.96
CA PHE A 133 -7.97 5.33 -5.17
C PHE A 133 -8.43 4.35 -6.26
N TYR A 134 -7.65 3.28 -6.52
CA TYR A 134 -8.07 2.22 -7.45
C TYR A 134 -9.44 1.63 -7.05
N THR A 135 -9.60 1.30 -5.78
CA THR A 135 -10.83 0.71 -5.25
C THR A 135 -12.00 1.67 -5.39
N GLU A 136 -11.81 2.94 -5.06
CA GLU A 136 -12.81 4.00 -5.22
C GLU A 136 -13.26 4.13 -6.68
N GLN A 137 -12.32 4.17 -7.63
CA GLN A 137 -12.65 4.24 -9.06
C GLN A 137 -13.40 2.97 -9.53
N ALA A 138 -13.01 1.79 -9.06
CA ALA A 138 -13.68 0.54 -9.39
C ALA A 138 -15.15 0.50 -8.90
N TYR A 139 -15.44 1.08 -7.74
CA TYR A 139 -16.80 1.13 -7.17
C TYR A 139 -17.60 2.36 -7.60
N LYS A 140 -16.93 3.44 -8.01
CA LYS A 140 -17.55 4.65 -8.57
C LYS A 140 -18.08 4.40 -10.00
N ALA A 141 -17.25 3.81 -10.82
CA ALA A 141 -17.61 3.48 -12.18
C ALA A 141 -18.50 2.24 -12.16
N ASN A 142 -19.71 2.34 -12.69
CA ASN A 142 -20.50 1.15 -13.05
C ASN A 142 -19.85 0.48 -14.28
N ASN A 143 -18.52 0.30 -14.20
CA ASN A 143 -17.65 -0.08 -15.30
C ASN A 143 -17.10 -1.49 -15.03
N GLU A 144 -17.67 -2.46 -15.70
CA GLU A 144 -17.25 -3.88 -15.62
C GLU A 144 -15.81 -4.12 -16.09
N LYS A 145 -15.15 -3.11 -16.68
CA LYS A 145 -13.75 -3.21 -17.13
C LYS A 145 -12.75 -3.15 -15.98
N ILE A 146 -13.11 -2.51 -14.86
CA ILE A 146 -12.23 -2.43 -13.69
C ILE A 146 -12.62 -3.54 -12.71
N ILE A 147 -11.71 -4.45 -12.43
CA ILE A 147 -11.95 -5.54 -11.47
C ILE A 147 -12.04 -4.95 -10.06
N LYS A 148 -13.18 -5.22 -9.41
CA LYS A 148 -13.47 -4.71 -8.06
C LYS A 148 -12.74 -5.55 -7.02
N PRO A 149 -11.91 -4.92 -6.15
CA PRO A 149 -11.35 -5.62 -5.00
C PRO A 149 -12.43 -6.01 -4.01
N ASN A 150 -12.28 -7.17 -3.35
CA ASN A 150 -13.14 -7.59 -2.24
C ASN A 150 -12.83 -6.82 -0.96
N ALA A 151 -11.59 -6.31 -0.83
CA ALA A 151 -11.15 -5.49 0.29
C ALA A 151 -9.97 -4.61 -0.12
N VAL A 152 -9.77 -3.53 0.62
CA VAL A 152 -8.59 -2.67 0.49
C VAL A 152 -7.94 -2.43 1.85
N PHE A 153 -6.60 -2.39 1.87
CA PHE A 153 -5.86 -2.02 3.06
C PHE A 153 -4.82 -0.94 2.78
N GLY A 154 -4.48 -0.19 3.82
CA GLY A 154 -3.44 0.84 3.74
C GLY A 154 -2.59 0.87 5.01
N VAL A 155 -1.27 0.92 4.84
CA VAL A 155 -0.31 1.09 5.93
C VAL A 155 0.16 2.54 5.91
N ASP A 156 -0.38 3.31 6.81
CA ASP A 156 -0.17 4.75 6.99
C ASP A 156 -0.26 5.59 5.70
N PRO A 157 -1.31 5.41 4.85
CA PRO A 157 -1.44 6.20 3.64
C PRO A 157 -1.90 7.64 3.93
N PRO A 158 -1.42 8.65 3.18
CA PRO A 158 -2.02 9.97 3.19
C PRO A 158 -3.34 9.92 2.40
N LEU A 159 -4.49 10.20 3.01
CA LEU A 159 -5.79 10.14 2.36
C LEU A 159 -6.35 11.50 1.97
N ASN A 160 -5.89 12.59 2.63
CA ASN A 160 -6.32 13.97 2.37
C ASN A 160 -5.15 14.79 1.83
N MET A 161 -5.17 15.07 0.53
CA MET A 161 -4.09 15.81 -0.14
C MET A 161 -4.00 17.27 0.30
N LYS A 162 -5.12 17.88 0.73
CA LYS A 162 -5.11 19.22 1.33
C LYS A 162 -4.37 19.23 2.67
N ARG A 163 -4.69 18.30 3.58
CA ARG A 163 -3.99 18.20 4.86
C ARG A 163 -2.49 17.93 4.63
N LEU A 164 -2.14 17.10 3.63
CA LEU A 164 -0.75 16.81 3.31
C LEU A 164 -0.01 18.04 2.78
N TRP A 165 -0.65 18.86 1.94
CA TRP A 165 -0.14 20.18 1.56
C TRP A 165 0.09 21.08 2.77
N ASP A 166 -0.87 21.16 3.68
CA ASP A 166 -0.79 21.98 4.88
C ASP A 166 0.35 21.50 5.79
N THR A 167 0.56 20.16 5.90
CA THR A 167 1.67 19.56 6.63
C THR A 167 3.02 19.98 6.05
N PHE A 168 3.24 19.87 4.75
CA PHE A 168 4.51 20.28 4.13
C PHE A 168 4.75 21.79 4.23
N THR A 169 3.71 22.59 4.12
CA THR A 169 3.78 24.04 4.34
C THR A 169 4.18 24.37 5.79
N TYR A 170 3.62 23.66 6.75
CA TYR A 170 3.97 23.77 8.16
C TYR A 170 5.43 23.39 8.41
N LEU A 171 5.90 22.25 7.89
CA LEU A 171 7.26 21.76 8.07
C LEU A 171 8.30 22.73 7.48
N LEU A 172 8.02 23.36 6.35
CA LEU A 172 8.86 24.43 5.80
C LEU A 172 8.96 25.64 6.74
N ARG A 173 7.83 26.04 7.33
CA ARG A 173 7.78 27.19 8.26
C ARG A 173 8.57 26.90 9.55
N ILE A 174 8.47 25.67 10.07
CA ILE A 174 9.18 25.28 11.29
C ILE A 174 10.70 25.20 11.07
N ASN A 175 11.15 24.85 9.85
CA ASN A 175 12.56 24.85 9.47
C ASN A 175 13.44 24.04 10.43
N PHE A 176 12.97 22.85 10.84
CA PHE A 176 13.60 22.04 11.89
C PHE A 176 14.79 21.21 11.40
N SER A 177 14.66 20.55 10.25
CA SER A 177 15.71 19.72 9.69
C SER A 177 15.79 19.85 8.17
N GLU A 178 17.01 19.77 7.63
CA GLU A 178 17.28 19.89 6.19
C GLU A 178 16.49 18.85 5.39
N ILE A 179 16.46 17.60 5.85
CA ILE A 179 15.70 16.51 5.21
C ILE A 179 14.22 16.87 5.11
N SER A 180 13.60 17.35 6.19
CA SER A 180 12.17 17.74 6.17
C SER A 180 11.91 18.94 5.26
N ILE A 181 12.84 19.85 5.13
CA ILE A 181 12.76 21.03 4.29
C ILE A 181 12.81 20.62 2.82
N GLU A 182 13.79 19.81 2.42
CA GLU A 182 13.95 19.34 1.06
C GLU A 182 12.76 18.48 0.61
N GLU A 183 12.34 17.51 1.44
CA GLU A 183 11.15 16.71 1.21
C GLU A 183 9.93 17.61 1.00
N SER A 184 9.71 18.57 1.89
CA SER A 184 8.55 19.46 1.81
C SER A 184 8.56 20.35 0.56
N ARG A 185 9.70 20.88 0.17
CA ARG A 185 9.86 21.67 -1.07
C ARG A 185 9.49 20.86 -2.29
N GLU A 186 10.03 19.65 -2.38
CA GLU A 186 9.78 18.76 -3.52
C GLU A 186 8.31 18.32 -3.57
N GLN A 187 7.72 17.93 -2.47
CA GLN A 187 6.30 17.53 -2.45
C GLN A 187 5.38 18.69 -2.80
N LEU A 188 5.62 19.89 -2.29
CA LEU A 188 4.84 21.08 -2.67
C LEU A 188 5.03 21.45 -4.14
N ARG A 189 6.24 21.27 -4.71
CA ARG A 189 6.48 21.43 -6.15
C ARG A 189 5.64 20.43 -6.96
N ARG A 190 5.64 19.15 -6.57
CA ARG A 190 4.83 18.09 -7.21
C ARG A 190 3.35 18.41 -7.15
N PHE A 191 2.85 18.83 -6.01
CA PHE A 191 1.44 19.19 -5.83
C PHE A 191 1.02 20.37 -6.72
N ARG A 192 1.87 21.40 -6.86
CA ARG A 192 1.58 22.51 -7.80
C ARG A 192 1.44 22.02 -9.23
N ILE A 193 2.27 21.08 -9.66
CA ILE A 193 2.21 20.52 -11.02
C ILE A 193 0.97 19.62 -11.18
N MET A 194 0.73 18.73 -10.19
CA MET A 194 -0.40 17.78 -10.25
C MET A 194 -1.75 18.44 -10.13
N TYR A 195 -1.87 19.44 -9.25
CA TYR A 195 -3.16 20.03 -8.88
C TYR A 195 -3.33 21.50 -9.33
N GLY A 196 -2.34 22.07 -10.02
CA GLY A 196 -2.38 23.40 -10.61
C GLY A 196 -1.99 24.54 -9.66
N GLY A 197 -1.80 24.26 -8.34
CA GLY A 197 -1.46 25.27 -7.34
C GLY A 197 -1.81 24.83 -5.92
N SER A 198 -2.10 25.80 -5.05
CA SER A 198 -2.49 25.53 -3.66
C SER A 198 -3.94 25.04 -3.51
N PRO A 199 -4.31 24.40 -2.38
CA PRO A 199 -5.70 24.02 -2.11
C PRO A 199 -6.68 25.20 -2.06
N SER A 200 -6.22 26.40 -1.68
CA SER A 200 -7.05 27.60 -1.70
C SER A 200 -7.37 28.09 -3.11
N GLN A 201 -6.47 27.87 -4.07
CA GLN A 201 -6.65 28.24 -5.46
C GLN A 201 -7.43 27.17 -6.26
N PHE A 202 -7.19 25.89 -5.95
CA PHE A 202 -7.73 24.74 -6.69
C PHE A 202 -8.37 23.70 -5.76
N PRO A 203 -9.34 24.06 -4.90
CA PRO A 203 -9.86 23.14 -3.88
C PRO A 203 -10.46 21.87 -4.46
N LYS A 204 -11.10 21.96 -5.64
CA LYS A 204 -11.71 20.80 -6.30
C LYS A 204 -10.70 19.76 -6.76
N ASN A 205 -9.50 20.18 -7.18
CA ASN A 205 -8.45 19.26 -7.61
C ASN A 205 -7.93 18.44 -6.42
N TYR A 206 -7.82 19.06 -5.25
CA TYR A 206 -7.45 18.37 -4.00
C TYR A 206 -8.55 17.43 -3.50
N GLU A 207 -9.81 17.85 -3.59
CA GLU A 207 -10.96 16.98 -3.27
C GLU A 207 -10.96 15.71 -4.14
N VAL A 208 -10.82 15.87 -5.46
CA VAL A 208 -10.84 14.74 -6.41
C VAL A 208 -9.64 13.81 -6.21
N ALA A 209 -8.47 14.34 -5.85
CA ALA A 209 -7.25 13.56 -5.62
C ALA A 209 -7.21 12.88 -4.25
N SER A 210 -8.07 13.24 -3.32
CA SER A 210 -8.12 12.69 -1.96
C SER A 210 -9.03 11.48 -1.90
N SER A 211 -8.56 10.38 -1.29
CA SER A 211 -9.41 9.23 -0.97
C SER A 211 -10.40 9.55 0.15
N TYR A 212 -10.03 10.45 1.05
CA TYR A 212 -10.92 11.01 2.06
C TYR A 212 -10.77 12.53 2.11
N TYR A 213 -11.86 13.25 1.96
CA TYR A 213 -11.89 14.72 2.02
C TYR A 213 -12.98 15.16 3.00
N PRO A 214 -12.63 15.56 4.24
CA PRO A 214 -13.61 15.82 5.31
C PRO A 214 -14.58 16.96 4.99
N ASP A 215 -14.15 17.96 4.20
CA ASP A 215 -14.96 19.11 3.84
C ASP A 215 -15.99 18.81 2.72
N ALA A 216 -15.91 17.62 2.10
CA ALA A 216 -16.86 17.19 1.06
C ALA A 216 -17.98 16.32 1.64
N LYS A 217 -19.14 16.38 0.99
CA LYS A 217 -20.27 15.50 1.34
C LYS A 217 -19.85 14.03 1.33
N ASP A 218 -20.22 13.31 2.40
CA ASP A 218 -19.96 11.89 2.56
C ASP A 218 -18.46 11.51 2.49
N GLY A 219 -17.57 12.48 2.85
CA GLY A 219 -16.12 12.28 2.83
C GLY A 219 -15.48 12.23 1.44
N GLY A 220 -16.15 12.81 0.43
CA GLY A 220 -15.63 12.85 -0.94
C GLY A 220 -15.64 11.49 -1.63
N ASN A 221 -14.46 10.97 -2.01
CA ASN A 221 -14.35 9.66 -2.65
C ASN A 221 -14.59 8.49 -1.68
N ALA A 222 -14.40 8.67 -0.38
CA ALA A 222 -14.63 7.63 0.64
C ALA A 222 -16.04 7.00 0.53
N LYS A 223 -17.05 7.76 0.10
CA LYS A 223 -18.42 7.24 -0.10
C LYS A 223 -18.53 6.02 -1.01
N TYR A 224 -17.60 5.84 -1.95
CA TYR A 224 -17.59 4.70 -2.85
C TYR A 224 -17.14 3.41 -2.16
N LEU A 225 -16.53 3.52 -0.98
CA LEU A 225 -16.08 2.39 -0.17
C LEU A 225 -17.09 1.97 0.91
N LYS A 226 -18.30 2.51 0.92
CA LYS A 226 -19.31 2.24 1.95
C LYS A 226 -19.69 0.76 2.13
N SER A 227 -19.46 -0.06 1.10
CA SER A 227 -19.74 -1.51 1.13
C SER A 227 -18.48 -2.37 1.02
N VAL A 228 -17.30 -1.75 0.98
CA VAL A 228 -16.02 -2.44 0.81
C VAL A 228 -15.35 -2.59 2.18
N PRO A 229 -14.89 -3.78 2.60
CA PRO A 229 -14.00 -3.93 3.72
C PRO A 229 -12.75 -3.06 3.56
N VAL A 230 -12.51 -2.18 4.52
CA VAL A 230 -11.36 -1.25 4.53
C VAL A 230 -10.59 -1.43 5.82
N ARG A 231 -9.29 -1.66 5.74
CA ARG A 231 -8.43 -1.76 6.91
C ARG A 231 -7.24 -0.83 6.81
N LEU A 232 -7.14 0.12 7.74
CA LEU A 232 -6.09 1.13 7.76
C LEU A 232 -5.23 0.96 9.02
N TYR A 233 -3.93 0.79 8.81
CA TYR A 233 -2.93 0.64 9.86
C TYR A 233 -2.18 1.95 10.08
N CYS A 234 -1.89 2.28 11.33
CA CYS A 234 -1.07 3.45 11.68
C CYS A 234 -0.31 3.20 12.98
N ASP A 235 0.90 3.71 13.04
CA ASP A 235 1.71 3.81 14.27
C ASP A 235 1.72 5.28 14.74
N PRO A 236 0.72 5.71 15.56
CA PRO A 236 0.53 7.12 15.90
C PRO A 236 1.45 7.57 17.05
N ASP A 237 2.76 7.35 16.90
CA ASP A 237 3.77 7.73 17.88
C ASP A 237 4.01 9.24 17.90
N ILE A 238 3.22 9.93 18.72
CA ILE A 238 3.27 11.39 18.82
C ILE A 238 4.62 11.90 19.39
N ASN A 239 5.24 11.14 20.29
CA ASN A 239 6.51 11.55 20.88
C ASN A 239 7.61 11.53 19.81
N TRP A 240 7.66 10.47 19.00
CA TRP A 240 8.58 10.38 17.88
C TRP A 240 8.37 11.52 16.88
N ILE A 241 7.14 11.87 16.56
CA ILE A 241 6.80 12.97 15.63
C ILE A 241 7.24 14.33 16.20
N ILE A 242 7.01 14.57 17.50
CA ILE A 242 7.44 15.81 18.15
C ILE A 242 8.98 15.92 18.11
N GLU A 243 9.67 14.85 18.45
CA GLU A 243 11.14 14.84 18.55
C GLU A 243 11.80 14.95 17.17
N ASN A 244 11.32 14.20 16.18
CA ASN A 244 11.97 14.02 14.90
C ASN A 244 11.44 14.91 13.76
N ARG A 245 10.24 15.48 13.91
CA ARG A 245 9.58 16.29 12.87
C ARG A 245 9.03 17.62 13.39
N ARG A 246 9.03 17.86 14.69
CA ARG A 246 8.35 19.00 15.34
C ARG A 246 6.87 19.10 14.91
N GLY A 247 6.26 17.96 14.63
CA GLY A 247 4.88 17.86 14.21
C GLY A 247 3.91 17.68 15.39
N SER A 248 2.66 17.42 15.04
CA SER A 248 1.57 17.14 15.98
C SER A 248 0.63 16.09 15.37
N TYR A 249 -0.42 15.67 16.06
CA TYR A 249 -1.44 14.80 15.46
C TYR A 249 -2.02 15.37 14.17
N ALA A 250 -2.17 16.70 14.03
CA ALA A 250 -2.65 17.33 12.80
C ALA A 250 -1.74 17.12 11.60
N THR A 251 -0.45 16.83 11.81
CA THR A 251 0.52 16.57 10.74
C THR A 251 0.65 15.08 10.40
N MET A 252 0.02 14.19 11.17
CA MET A 252 0.08 12.74 11.00
C MET A 252 -1.02 12.22 10.08
N ASN A 253 -0.73 11.16 9.32
CA ASN A 253 -1.75 10.46 8.54
C ASN A 253 -2.86 9.86 9.40
N ALA A 254 -2.59 9.53 10.66
CA ALA A 254 -3.57 9.05 11.64
C ALA A 254 -4.85 9.91 11.67
N THR A 255 -4.74 11.23 11.47
CA THR A 255 -5.89 12.15 11.38
C THR A 255 -6.81 11.78 10.23
N ASP A 256 -6.24 11.57 9.03
CA ASP A 256 -7.01 11.21 7.85
C ASP A 256 -7.60 9.81 7.96
N LEU A 257 -6.80 8.85 8.49
CA LEU A 257 -7.19 7.46 8.60
C LEU A 257 -8.35 7.28 9.57
N SER A 258 -8.26 7.87 10.76
CA SER A 258 -9.34 7.83 11.75
C SER A 258 -10.61 8.53 11.23
N GLY A 259 -10.46 9.67 10.55
CA GLY A 259 -11.56 10.40 9.94
C GLY A 259 -12.26 9.60 8.83
N CYS A 260 -11.48 8.97 7.95
CA CYS A 260 -11.99 8.11 6.89
C CYS A 260 -12.79 6.92 7.44
N ILE A 261 -12.24 6.19 8.42
CA ILE A 261 -12.94 5.05 9.05
C ILE A 261 -14.21 5.51 9.78
N SER A 262 -14.16 6.64 10.49
CA SER A 262 -15.34 7.23 11.11
C SER A 262 -16.43 7.53 10.08
N GLN A 263 -16.06 8.19 8.97
CA GLN A 263 -16.99 8.49 7.88
C GLN A 263 -17.59 7.23 7.26
N LEU A 264 -16.77 6.20 7.00
CA LEU A 264 -17.25 4.93 6.45
C LEU A 264 -18.26 4.25 7.40
N LYS A 265 -18.00 4.27 8.71
CA LYS A 265 -18.94 3.75 9.71
C LYS A 265 -20.24 4.53 9.72
N LEU A 266 -20.22 5.86 9.61
CA LEU A 266 -21.42 6.70 9.47
C LEU A 266 -22.22 6.37 8.21
N LEU A 267 -21.55 5.97 7.13
CA LEU A 267 -22.17 5.49 5.89
C LEU A 267 -22.65 4.04 5.94
N GLY A 268 -22.54 3.38 7.12
CA GLY A 268 -23.04 2.02 7.37
C GLY A 268 -22.02 0.91 7.07
N ASN A 269 -20.76 1.23 6.80
CA ASN A 269 -19.72 0.21 6.60
C ASN A 269 -19.35 -0.47 7.92
N LYS A 270 -19.78 -1.73 8.10
CA LYS A 270 -19.50 -2.53 9.29
C LYS A 270 -18.09 -3.15 9.30
N ASN A 271 -17.42 -3.17 8.12
CA ASN A 271 -16.11 -3.80 7.90
C ASN A 271 -15.00 -2.77 7.67
N ALA A 272 -15.20 -1.53 8.13
CA ALA A 272 -14.17 -0.50 8.13
C ALA A 272 -13.44 -0.51 9.48
N GLU A 273 -12.12 -0.70 9.47
CA GLU A 273 -11.31 -0.87 10.67
C GLU A 273 -10.10 0.08 10.67
N PHE A 274 -9.85 0.73 11.81
CA PHE A 274 -8.61 1.46 12.07
C PHE A 274 -7.79 0.68 13.09
N VAL A 275 -6.60 0.23 12.68
CA VAL A 275 -5.70 -0.58 13.51
C VAL A 275 -4.53 0.28 13.96
N THR A 276 -4.44 0.53 15.26
CA THR A 276 -3.31 1.23 15.86
C THR A 276 -2.17 0.26 16.16
N CYS A 277 -1.01 0.56 15.62
CA CYS A 277 0.21 -0.26 15.73
C CYS A 277 1.31 0.48 16.50
N LEU A 278 0.95 1.13 17.61
CA LEU A 278 1.87 1.96 18.39
C LEU A 278 3.14 1.17 18.76
N GLY A 279 4.30 1.74 18.41
CA GLY A 279 5.60 1.16 18.70
C GLY A 279 6.06 0.04 17.74
N LYS A 280 5.33 -0.23 16.63
CA LYS A 280 5.64 -1.37 15.74
C LYS A 280 6.36 -1.00 14.43
N GLY A 281 6.45 0.29 14.07
CA GLY A 281 7.13 0.71 12.84
C GLY A 281 8.65 0.76 13.01
N PHE A 282 9.39 -0.08 12.29
CA PHE A 282 10.85 -0.14 12.26
C PHE A 282 11.37 -0.35 10.85
N LYS A 283 12.49 0.28 10.52
CA LYS A 283 13.25 -0.03 9.32
C LYS A 283 13.94 -1.38 9.42
N PRO A 284 14.44 -1.97 8.30
CA PRO A 284 15.16 -3.23 8.32
C PRO A 284 16.43 -3.23 9.20
N ASP A 285 17.04 -2.06 9.39
CA ASP A 285 18.21 -1.87 10.25
C ASP A 285 17.88 -1.76 11.75
N GLY A 286 16.60 -1.90 12.12
CA GLY A 286 16.12 -1.77 13.48
C GLY A 286 15.85 -0.32 13.93
N THR A 287 16.06 0.67 13.07
CA THR A 287 15.77 2.09 13.39
C THR A 287 14.26 2.31 13.51
N ARG A 288 13.83 2.95 14.59
CA ARG A 288 12.43 3.31 14.82
C ARG A 288 11.92 4.28 13.75
N HIS A 289 10.83 3.93 13.07
CA HIS A 289 10.20 4.78 12.06
C HIS A 289 8.69 4.51 11.97
N PRO A 290 7.82 5.34 12.54
CA PRO A 290 6.38 5.11 12.64
C PRO A 290 5.63 5.04 11.31
N HIS A 291 6.29 5.35 10.20
CA HIS A 291 5.72 5.33 8.85
C HIS A 291 6.20 4.11 8.03
N TYR A 292 6.59 3.00 8.69
CA TYR A 292 7.20 1.87 8.00
C TYR A 292 6.25 0.69 7.86
N PHE A 293 6.40 -0.10 6.78
CA PHE A 293 5.52 -1.23 6.47
C PHE A 293 5.52 -2.32 7.55
N SER A 294 6.61 -2.46 8.29
CA SER A 294 6.78 -3.44 9.38
C SER A 294 5.75 -3.32 10.51
N MET A 295 4.98 -2.21 10.59
CA MET A 295 3.93 -2.07 11.60
C MET A 295 2.76 -3.04 11.37
N LEU A 296 2.55 -3.52 10.14
CA LEU A 296 1.54 -4.52 9.83
C LEU A 296 2.06 -5.91 10.20
N ASP A 297 1.29 -6.65 10.99
CA ASP A 297 1.54 -8.06 11.31
C ASP A 297 1.04 -8.95 10.16
N PRO A 298 1.93 -9.66 9.43
CA PRO A 298 1.55 -10.43 8.27
C PRO A 298 0.61 -11.60 8.57
N GLU A 299 0.80 -12.29 9.70
CA GLU A 299 -0.02 -13.45 10.08
C GLU A 299 -1.44 -13.01 10.45
N GLU A 300 -1.55 -11.93 11.23
CA GLU A 300 -2.85 -11.34 11.58
C GLU A 300 -3.58 -10.84 10.33
N PHE A 301 -2.86 -10.20 9.40
CA PHE A 301 -3.43 -9.77 8.12
C PHE A 301 -3.98 -10.94 7.30
N ILE A 302 -3.25 -12.05 7.21
CA ILE A 302 -3.71 -13.24 6.45
C ILE A 302 -4.95 -13.86 7.09
N LEU A 303 -5.05 -13.90 8.42
CA LEU A 303 -6.25 -14.36 9.10
C LEU A 303 -7.47 -13.48 8.74
N TRP A 304 -7.30 -12.16 8.72
CA TRP A 304 -8.33 -11.23 8.30
C TRP A 304 -8.72 -11.43 6.82
N ALA A 305 -7.73 -11.56 5.92
CA ALA A 305 -7.95 -11.77 4.50
C ALA A 305 -8.70 -13.08 4.22
N ASN A 306 -8.29 -14.19 4.85
CA ASN A 306 -8.95 -15.50 4.71
C ASN A 306 -10.40 -15.45 5.16
N LYS A 307 -10.68 -14.79 6.30
CA LYS A 307 -12.05 -14.62 6.79
C LYS A 307 -12.93 -13.85 5.79
N LEU A 308 -12.41 -12.77 5.19
CA LEU A 308 -13.15 -11.97 4.22
C LEU A 308 -13.41 -12.69 2.91
N LEU A 309 -12.45 -13.47 2.45
CA LEU A 309 -12.55 -14.20 1.18
C LEU A 309 -13.13 -15.61 1.34
N GLU A 310 -13.57 -15.99 2.56
CA GLU A 310 -14.08 -17.33 2.89
C GLU A 310 -13.11 -18.45 2.44
N ILE A 311 -11.81 -18.22 2.67
CA ILE A 311 -10.74 -19.17 2.36
C ILE A 311 -10.53 -20.06 3.57
N LYS A 312 -10.63 -21.39 3.36
CA LYS A 312 -10.40 -22.43 4.36
C LYS A 312 -8.95 -22.90 4.36
#